data_f9c5b24bdd5d4c19e763375259e1e4ce
#
_entry.id   f9c5b24bdd5d4c19e763375259e1e4ce
#
_cell.length_a   1.000
_cell.length_b   1.000
_cell.length_c   1.000
_cell.angle_alpha   90.00
_cell.angle_beta   90.00
_cell.angle_gamma   90.00
#
_symmetry.space_group_name_H-M   'P 1'
#
loop_
_entity.id
_entity.type
_entity.pdbx_description
1 polymer ?
#
loop_
_entity_poly.entity_id
_entity_poly.type
_entity_poly.pdbx_seq_one_letter_code
_entity_poly.pdbx_strand_id
1 'polypeptide(L)'
;MTTTTASATFPLRLVDGRRLERRYRDVLLPGGVLVDNQGQARVLPRYFYEVVSWEQASDTYLAPHFAVSEFIHTDVREAPPLRVFPRYIPCATALLALALEQFREAVGSYVYIGANGGYCSPRHARTGGASPHCWGTAANIYRVGDTYLDSHETIAKYAAIAREVLPTVWTRPLGPESWKTDDHLHMDLGYVVSVPREAPGETYNLKLAGDPL
;
A
#
# COMPACT_ATOMS: atom_id res chain seq x y z
N MET A 1 21.83 36.31 1.72
CA MET A 1 20.54 35.87 2.27
C MET A 1 20.46 34.37 2.11
N THR A 2 20.76 33.64 3.17
CA THR A 2 20.69 32.16 3.21
C THR A 2 19.25 31.77 3.50
N THR A 3 18.51 31.38 2.47
CA THR A 3 17.18 30.76 2.63
C THR A 3 17.37 29.37 3.23
N THR A 4 17.15 29.27 4.53
CA THR A 4 17.02 27.99 5.21
C THR A 4 15.71 27.39 4.75
N THR A 5 15.74 26.47 3.77
CA THR A 5 14.62 25.61 3.45
C THR A 5 14.39 24.70 4.67
N ALA A 6 13.34 25.02 5.45
CA ALA A 6 12.85 24.10 6.44
C ALA A 6 12.52 22.78 5.72
N SER A 7 13.18 21.69 6.09
CA SER A 7 12.81 20.35 5.64
C SER A 7 11.37 20.13 6.06
N ALA A 8 10.44 20.09 5.10
CA ALA A 8 9.05 19.76 5.37
C ALA A 8 9.03 18.33 5.94
N THR A 9 8.73 18.20 7.21
CA THR A 9 8.52 16.90 7.83
C THR A 9 7.28 16.27 7.21
N PHE A 10 7.37 14.99 6.86
CA PHE A 10 6.21 14.25 6.34
C PHE A 10 5.05 14.34 7.35
N PRO A 11 3.82 14.70 6.92
CA PRO A 11 2.75 15.14 7.83
C PRO A 11 2.12 14.02 8.66
N LEU A 12 2.40 12.73 8.36
CA LEU A 12 1.86 11.61 9.12
C LEU A 12 2.85 11.14 10.18
N ARG A 13 2.33 10.81 11.36
CA ARG A 13 3.11 10.24 12.45
C ARG A 13 3.53 8.81 12.11
N LEU A 14 4.84 8.56 12.15
CA LEU A 14 5.39 7.20 12.04
C LEU A 14 5.25 6.47 13.38
N VAL A 15 4.71 5.25 13.34
CA VAL A 15 4.48 4.43 14.53
C VAL A 15 5.03 3.01 14.37
N ASP A 16 5.57 2.46 15.46
CA ASP A 16 5.85 1.03 15.56
C ASP A 16 4.56 0.30 15.92
N GLY A 17 4.02 -0.48 15.00
CA GLY A 17 2.77 -1.23 15.18
C GLY A 17 2.76 -2.15 16.41
N ARG A 18 3.95 -2.64 16.86
CA ARG A 18 4.08 -3.47 18.07
C ARG A 18 3.79 -2.71 19.35
N ARG A 19 3.83 -1.35 19.32
CA ARG A 19 3.55 -0.47 20.45
C ARG A 19 2.12 0.06 20.47
N LEU A 20 1.32 -0.25 19.47
CA LEU A 20 -0.09 0.13 19.41
C LEU A 20 -0.92 -0.60 20.48
N GLU A 21 -2.13 -0.11 20.73
CA GLU A 21 -3.11 -0.81 21.56
C GLU A 21 -3.39 -2.21 21.02
N ARG A 22 -3.73 -3.16 21.89
CA ARG A 22 -3.98 -4.56 21.56
C ARG A 22 -4.97 -4.71 20.40
N ARG A 23 -6.07 -3.93 20.38
CA ARG A 23 -7.11 -4.00 19.34
C ARG A 23 -6.54 -3.77 17.93
N TYR A 24 -5.52 -2.91 17.78
CA TYR A 24 -4.85 -2.66 16.51
C TYR A 24 -3.80 -3.74 16.21
N ARG A 25 -3.04 -4.17 17.22
CA ARG A 25 -2.04 -5.24 17.04
C ARG A 25 -2.67 -6.55 16.58
N ASP A 26 -3.86 -6.90 17.10
CA ASP A 26 -4.58 -8.12 16.77
C ASP A 26 -5.11 -8.13 15.32
N VAL A 27 -5.27 -6.96 14.70
CA VAL A 27 -5.74 -6.85 13.31
C VAL A 27 -4.63 -6.52 12.29
N LEU A 28 -3.63 -5.74 12.70
CA LEU A 28 -2.50 -5.36 11.85
C LEU A 28 -1.39 -6.43 11.83
N LEU A 29 -1.29 -7.24 12.88
CA LEU A 29 -0.27 -8.29 13.07
C LEU A 29 1.17 -7.78 12.79
N PRO A 30 1.64 -6.67 13.41
CA PRO A 30 2.86 -5.99 13.01
C PRO A 30 4.11 -6.86 13.16
N GLY A 31 4.83 -7.09 12.04
CA GLY A 31 5.97 -8.00 11.97
C GLY A 31 5.62 -9.47 12.13
N GLY A 32 4.32 -9.82 12.04
CA GLY A 32 3.86 -11.21 11.96
C GLY A 32 4.19 -11.85 10.61
N VAL A 33 3.85 -13.11 10.46
CA VAL A 33 4.11 -13.88 9.24
C VAL A 33 2.80 -14.40 8.68
N LEU A 34 2.60 -14.20 7.37
CA LEU A 34 1.57 -14.86 6.59
C LEU A 34 2.23 -15.80 5.57
N VAL A 35 1.49 -16.80 5.12
CA VAL A 35 1.96 -17.72 4.09
C VAL A 35 1.25 -17.39 2.78
N ASP A 36 2.01 -17.26 1.70
CA ASP A 36 1.47 -17.01 0.36
C ASP A 36 0.95 -18.30 -0.31
N ASN A 37 0.38 -18.18 -1.50
CA ASN A 37 -0.17 -19.31 -2.25
C ASN A 37 0.87 -20.33 -2.72
N GLN A 38 2.17 -19.99 -2.60
CA GLN A 38 3.29 -20.87 -2.91
C GLN A 38 3.88 -21.54 -1.65
N GLY A 39 3.25 -21.32 -0.50
CA GLY A 39 3.75 -21.82 0.79
C GLY A 39 4.92 -21.02 1.37
N GLN A 40 5.25 -19.84 0.82
CA GLN A 40 6.34 -19.01 1.29
C GLN A 40 5.91 -18.12 2.45
N ALA A 41 6.73 -18.06 3.49
CA ALA A 41 6.54 -17.17 4.62
C ALA A 41 6.85 -15.71 4.22
N ARG A 42 5.90 -14.79 4.48
CA ARG A 42 6.01 -13.36 4.18
C ARG A 42 5.84 -12.57 5.47
N VAL A 43 6.85 -11.74 5.79
CA VAL A 43 6.83 -10.92 7.02
C VAL A 43 5.99 -9.67 6.77
N LEU A 44 4.99 -9.43 7.61
CA LEU A 44 4.12 -8.25 7.55
C LEU A 44 4.87 -6.98 7.98
N PRO A 45 4.42 -5.80 7.51
CA PRO A 45 4.94 -4.52 7.96
C PRO A 45 4.89 -4.39 9.48
N ARG A 46 5.94 -3.80 10.06
CA ARG A 46 6.00 -3.42 11.47
C ARG A 46 5.67 -1.95 11.67
N TYR A 47 6.07 -1.10 10.73
CA TYR A 47 5.93 0.35 10.81
C TYR A 47 4.81 0.86 9.93
N PHE A 48 4.07 1.81 10.47
CA PHE A 48 2.89 2.38 9.84
C PHE A 48 2.90 3.89 9.97
N TYR A 49 2.25 4.56 9.04
CA TYR A 49 1.80 5.93 9.21
C TYR A 49 0.43 5.93 9.86
N GLU A 50 0.27 6.75 10.90
CA GLU A 50 -1.02 6.96 11.57
C GLU A 50 -1.79 8.07 10.86
N VAL A 51 -3.05 7.79 10.59
CA VAL A 51 -4.01 8.71 9.97
C VAL A 51 -5.12 8.96 10.97
N VAL A 52 -5.34 10.22 11.35
CA VAL A 52 -6.25 10.56 12.46
C VAL A 52 -7.62 11.04 12.01
N SER A 53 -7.81 11.39 10.73
CA SER A 53 -9.10 11.82 10.17
C SER A 53 -9.16 11.66 8.65
N TRP A 54 -10.35 11.74 8.08
CA TRP A 54 -10.53 11.81 6.62
C TRP A 54 -9.95 13.09 6.03
N GLU A 55 -10.04 14.21 6.72
CA GLU A 55 -9.43 15.48 6.31
C GLU A 55 -7.92 15.32 6.15
N GLN A 56 -7.23 14.81 7.19
CA GLN A 56 -5.81 14.54 7.09
C GLN A 56 -5.49 13.57 5.95
N ALA A 57 -6.29 12.51 5.76
CA ALA A 57 -6.07 11.55 4.70
C ALA A 57 -6.21 12.16 3.30
N SER A 58 -7.14 13.10 3.11
CA SER A 58 -7.39 13.76 1.84
C SER A 58 -6.37 14.85 1.54
N ASP A 59 -5.84 15.50 2.58
CA ASP A 59 -4.86 16.60 2.44
C ASP A 59 -3.41 16.10 2.39
N THR A 60 -3.17 14.82 2.72
CA THR A 60 -1.83 14.22 2.68
C THR A 60 -1.64 13.41 1.41
N TYR A 61 -0.70 13.85 0.59
CA TYR A 61 -0.34 13.19 -0.66
C TYR A 61 0.92 12.32 -0.49
N LEU A 62 0.85 11.08 -0.96
CA LEU A 62 1.98 10.13 -1.03
C LEU A 62 2.76 10.26 -2.35
N ALA A 63 2.08 10.73 -3.40
CA ALA A 63 2.61 11.12 -4.71
C ALA A 63 1.82 12.34 -5.22
N PRO A 64 2.27 13.05 -6.24
CA PRO A 64 1.64 14.31 -6.68
C PRO A 64 0.12 14.27 -6.88
N HIS A 65 -0.43 13.10 -7.25
CA HIS A 65 -1.87 12.96 -7.53
C HIS A 65 -2.53 11.82 -6.74
N PHE A 66 -1.87 11.27 -5.73
CA PHE A 66 -2.40 10.17 -4.91
C PHE A 66 -2.41 10.56 -3.43
N ALA A 67 -3.60 10.87 -2.92
CA ALA A 67 -3.82 11.14 -1.51
C ALA A 67 -3.92 9.83 -0.69
N VAL A 68 -3.62 9.89 0.60
CA VAL A 68 -3.74 8.75 1.52
C VAL A 68 -5.15 8.20 1.56
N SER A 69 -6.18 9.06 1.42
CA SER A 69 -7.59 8.67 1.42
C SER A 69 -7.93 7.61 0.37
N GLU A 70 -7.26 7.62 -0.78
CA GLU A 70 -7.49 6.65 -1.85
C GLU A 70 -7.03 5.23 -1.47
N PHE A 71 -6.02 5.12 -0.60
CA PHE A 71 -5.47 3.84 -0.18
C PHE A 71 -6.14 3.23 1.04
N ILE A 72 -6.89 4.02 1.82
CA ILE A 72 -7.55 3.57 3.05
C ILE A 72 -9.07 3.45 2.91
N HIS A 73 -9.62 3.62 1.72
CA HIS A 73 -11.06 3.50 1.49
C HIS A 73 -11.50 2.04 1.57
N THR A 74 -12.08 1.66 2.70
CA THR A 74 -12.57 0.31 3.00
C THR A 74 -14.03 0.33 3.42
N ASP A 75 -14.70 -0.81 3.35
CA ASP A 75 -16.10 -1.01 3.74
C ASP A 75 -16.24 -1.89 5.00
N VAL A 76 -17.43 -2.45 5.21
CA VAL A 76 -17.77 -3.31 6.35
C VAL A 76 -16.96 -4.61 6.43
N ARG A 77 -16.21 -4.97 5.38
CA ARG A 77 -15.33 -6.14 5.34
C ARG A 77 -14.01 -5.91 6.06
N GLU A 78 -13.63 -4.65 6.30
CA GLU A 78 -12.46 -4.34 7.10
C GLU A 78 -12.72 -4.63 8.59
N ALA A 79 -11.66 -4.98 9.31
CA ALA A 79 -11.71 -5.23 10.75
C ALA A 79 -12.26 -4.01 11.52
N PRO A 80 -13.19 -4.17 12.48
CA PRO A 80 -13.87 -3.07 13.13
C PRO A 80 -12.95 -1.96 13.68
N PRO A 81 -11.79 -2.24 14.31
CA PRO A 81 -10.91 -1.19 14.80
C PRO A 81 -10.38 -0.25 13.71
N LEU A 82 -10.32 -0.71 12.44
CA LEU A 82 -9.78 0.06 11.31
C LEU A 82 -10.87 0.72 10.46
N ARG A 83 -12.14 0.58 10.81
CA ARG A 83 -13.26 1.30 10.16
C ARG A 83 -13.41 2.73 10.69
N VAL A 84 -12.81 3.01 11.82
CA VAL A 84 -12.80 4.32 12.48
C VAL A 84 -11.37 4.82 12.64
N PHE A 85 -11.21 6.11 12.87
CA PHE A 85 -9.89 6.69 13.13
C PHE A 85 -9.47 6.53 14.61
N PRO A 86 -8.16 6.44 14.89
CA PRO A 86 -7.09 6.49 13.92
C PRO A 86 -7.00 5.21 13.08
N ARG A 87 -6.57 5.37 11.82
CA ARG A 87 -6.23 4.28 10.91
C ARG A 87 -4.72 4.20 10.73
N TYR A 88 -4.24 3.08 10.24
CA TYR A 88 -2.81 2.83 10.09
C TYR A 88 -2.56 2.27 8.69
N ILE A 89 -1.61 2.86 7.97
CA ILE A 89 -1.24 2.44 6.62
C ILE A 89 0.24 2.05 6.58
N PRO A 90 0.62 0.92 5.97
CA PRO A 90 2.03 0.53 5.86
C PRO A 90 2.88 1.59 5.16
N CYS A 91 4.11 1.80 5.61
CA CYS A 91 5.00 2.81 5.02
C CYS A 91 5.31 2.54 3.53
N ALA A 92 5.24 1.27 3.09
CA ALA A 92 5.46 0.90 1.69
C ALA A 92 4.38 1.44 0.73
N THR A 93 3.23 1.90 1.25
CA THR A 93 2.18 2.52 0.41
C THR A 93 2.67 3.75 -0.33
N ALA A 94 3.68 4.46 0.20
CA ALA A 94 4.31 5.56 -0.52
C ALA A 94 5.02 5.09 -1.81
N LEU A 95 5.61 3.89 -1.80
CA LEU A 95 6.23 3.30 -2.99
C LEU A 95 5.18 2.91 -4.03
N LEU A 96 4.04 2.36 -3.58
CA LEU A 96 2.90 2.07 -4.46
C LEU A 96 2.37 3.36 -5.10
N ALA A 97 2.20 4.43 -4.32
CA ALA A 97 1.74 5.72 -4.84
C ALA A 97 2.67 6.28 -5.93
N LEU A 98 3.99 6.17 -5.76
CA LEU A 98 4.96 6.57 -6.78
C LEU A 98 4.87 5.71 -8.05
N ALA A 99 4.67 4.41 -7.92
CA ALA A 99 4.45 3.52 -9.06
C ALA A 99 3.14 3.86 -9.80
N LEU A 100 2.07 4.13 -9.06
CA LEU A 100 0.80 4.57 -9.64
C LEU A 100 0.91 5.93 -10.33
N GLU A 101 1.76 6.84 -9.84
CA GLU A 101 2.03 8.12 -10.50
C GLU A 101 2.69 7.91 -11.87
N GLN A 102 3.68 7.01 -11.99
CA GLN A 102 4.29 6.67 -13.27
C GLN A 102 3.26 6.06 -14.23
N PHE A 103 2.39 5.17 -13.73
CA PHE A 103 1.30 4.62 -14.54
C PHE A 103 0.31 5.70 -14.97
N ARG A 104 -0.06 6.62 -14.06
CA ARG A 104 -0.92 7.76 -14.35
C ARG A 104 -0.35 8.67 -15.45
N GLU A 105 0.94 8.96 -15.38
CA GLU A 105 1.63 9.75 -16.41
C GLU A 105 1.56 9.06 -17.77
N ALA A 106 1.82 7.75 -17.82
CA ALA A 106 1.79 6.97 -19.06
C ALA A 106 0.40 6.90 -19.70
N VAL A 107 -0.66 6.82 -18.89
CA VAL A 107 -2.04 6.80 -19.41
C VAL A 107 -2.59 8.22 -19.68
N GLY A 108 -1.91 9.27 -19.21
CA GLY A 108 -2.29 10.67 -19.41
C GLY A 108 -3.64 11.04 -18.77
N SER A 109 -4.07 10.33 -17.72
CA SER A 109 -5.40 10.52 -17.14
C SER A 109 -5.44 10.12 -15.67
N TYR A 110 -6.54 10.48 -14.97
CA TYR A 110 -6.78 10.07 -13.59
C TYR A 110 -6.92 8.54 -13.47
N VAL A 111 -6.34 7.99 -12.39
CA VAL A 111 -6.41 6.58 -12.03
C VAL A 111 -7.19 6.46 -10.74
N TYR A 112 -8.24 5.64 -10.73
CA TYR A 112 -9.17 5.52 -9.60
C TYR A 112 -9.06 4.14 -8.96
N ILE A 113 -8.71 4.13 -7.67
CA ILE A 113 -8.64 2.92 -6.84
C ILE A 113 -10.03 2.64 -6.26
N GLY A 114 -10.50 1.40 -6.37
CA GLY A 114 -11.79 0.99 -5.82
C GLY A 114 -11.80 0.91 -4.29
N ALA A 115 -12.99 0.89 -3.70
CA ALA A 115 -13.14 0.58 -2.28
C ALA A 115 -12.56 -0.83 -1.98
N ASN A 116 -11.78 -0.96 -0.89
CA ASN A 116 -10.93 -2.13 -0.58
C ASN A 116 -9.89 -2.44 -1.67
N GLY A 117 -9.63 -1.50 -2.56
CA GLY A 117 -8.66 -1.64 -3.64
C GLY A 117 -7.26 -1.18 -3.27
N GLY A 118 -7.09 -0.45 -2.16
CA GLY A 118 -5.80 -0.06 -1.60
C GLY A 118 -5.38 -1.00 -0.46
N TYR A 119 -4.97 -0.43 0.68
CA TYR A 119 -4.59 -1.20 1.86
C TYR A 119 -5.79 -1.90 2.48
N CYS A 120 -5.63 -3.18 2.80
CA CYS A 120 -6.55 -3.99 3.59
C CYS A 120 -5.77 -4.68 4.71
N SER A 121 -6.30 -4.70 5.93
CA SER A 121 -5.60 -5.37 7.03
C SER A 121 -5.53 -6.90 6.82
N PRO A 122 -4.60 -7.60 7.51
CA PRO A 122 -4.57 -9.06 7.52
C PRO A 122 -5.85 -9.73 8.05
N ARG A 123 -6.73 -8.96 8.70
CA ARG A 123 -8.03 -9.41 9.20
C ARG A 123 -9.22 -8.92 8.38
N HIS A 124 -8.97 -8.30 7.25
CA HIS A 124 -10.01 -7.97 6.29
C HIS A 124 -10.64 -9.26 5.73
N ALA A 125 -11.98 -9.31 5.60
CA ALA A 125 -12.71 -10.54 5.25
C ALA A 125 -12.35 -11.16 3.89
N ARG A 126 -11.72 -10.39 2.99
CA ARG A 126 -11.24 -10.87 1.68
C ARG A 126 -9.77 -11.31 1.68
N THR A 127 -9.01 -11.04 2.73
CA THR A 127 -7.59 -11.41 2.78
C THR A 127 -7.46 -12.83 3.34
N GLY A 128 -7.42 -13.80 2.45
CA GLY A 128 -7.07 -15.19 2.80
C GLY A 128 -5.59 -15.43 2.56
N GLY A 129 -4.76 -15.47 3.62
CA GLY A 129 -3.31 -15.64 3.47
C GLY A 129 -2.56 -14.33 3.17
N ALA A 130 -1.36 -14.44 2.57
CA ALA A 130 -0.54 -13.30 2.21
C ALA A 130 -1.06 -12.64 0.93
N SER A 131 -1.73 -11.50 1.09
CA SER A 131 -2.15 -10.64 -0.02
C SER A 131 -1.31 -9.37 -0.02
N PRO A 132 -0.73 -8.91 -1.16
CA PRO A 132 0.03 -7.66 -1.22
C PRO A 132 -0.73 -6.42 -0.72
N HIS A 133 -2.06 -6.43 -0.73
CA HIS A 133 -2.88 -5.40 -0.07
C HIS A 133 -2.55 -5.25 1.43
N CYS A 134 -2.15 -6.32 2.12
CA CYS A 134 -1.75 -6.24 3.54
C CYS A 134 -0.40 -5.55 3.75
N TRP A 135 0.41 -5.41 2.71
CA TRP A 135 1.67 -4.67 2.71
C TRP A 135 1.50 -3.22 2.27
N GLY A 136 0.28 -2.85 1.79
CA GLY A 136 0.03 -1.53 1.19
C GLY A 136 0.71 -1.38 -0.17
N THR A 137 1.00 -2.49 -0.85
CA THR A 137 1.77 -2.54 -2.11
C THR A 137 0.93 -2.99 -3.30
N ALA A 138 -0.39 -3.08 -3.15
CA ALA A 138 -1.31 -3.45 -4.21
C ALA A 138 -2.42 -2.42 -4.40
N ALA A 139 -2.86 -2.27 -5.65
CA ALA A 139 -4.01 -1.45 -6.03
C ALA A 139 -4.95 -2.22 -6.97
N ASN A 140 -6.25 -2.10 -6.71
CA ASN A 140 -7.32 -2.51 -7.62
C ASN A 140 -7.88 -1.25 -8.27
N ILE A 141 -7.56 -1.05 -9.54
CA ILE A 141 -7.95 0.11 -10.34
C ILE A 141 -9.21 -0.26 -11.10
N TYR A 142 -10.30 0.45 -10.83
CA TYR A 142 -11.58 0.19 -11.50
C TYR A 142 -11.87 1.13 -12.67
N ARG A 143 -11.14 2.27 -12.77
CA ARG A 143 -11.36 3.27 -13.81
C ARG A 143 -10.09 4.05 -14.12
N VAL A 144 -9.86 4.37 -15.38
CA VAL A 144 -8.84 5.30 -15.87
C VAL A 144 -9.51 6.36 -16.74
N GLY A 145 -9.47 7.62 -16.32
CA GLY A 145 -10.25 8.70 -16.93
C GLY A 145 -11.74 8.33 -16.96
N ASP A 146 -12.32 8.31 -18.14
CA ASP A 146 -13.71 7.93 -18.37
C ASP A 146 -13.90 6.44 -18.70
N THR A 147 -12.79 5.67 -18.75
CA THR A 147 -12.83 4.23 -19.10
C THR A 147 -12.94 3.38 -17.85
N TYR A 148 -14.06 2.64 -17.70
CA TYR A 148 -14.20 1.61 -16.68
C TYR A 148 -13.41 0.35 -17.08
N LEU A 149 -12.78 -0.28 -16.09
CA LEU A 149 -11.99 -1.50 -16.26
C LEU A 149 -12.83 -2.72 -15.89
N ASP A 150 -13.92 -2.91 -16.61
CA ASP A 150 -14.96 -3.92 -16.40
C ASP A 150 -15.06 -4.93 -17.54
N SER A 151 -14.10 -4.91 -18.46
CA SER A 151 -14.00 -5.86 -19.57
C SER A 151 -12.57 -6.37 -19.74
N HIS A 152 -12.42 -7.56 -20.33
CA HIS A 152 -11.11 -8.13 -20.63
C HIS A 152 -10.27 -7.21 -21.54
N GLU A 153 -10.92 -6.55 -22.51
CA GLU A 153 -10.23 -5.64 -23.43
C GLU A 153 -9.63 -4.45 -22.72
N THR A 154 -10.45 -3.74 -21.91
CA THR A 154 -9.99 -2.55 -21.18
C THR A 154 -8.94 -2.90 -20.14
N ILE A 155 -9.10 -3.98 -19.38
CA ILE A 155 -8.13 -4.43 -18.39
C ILE A 155 -6.82 -4.84 -19.08
N ALA A 156 -6.88 -5.62 -20.18
CA ALA A 156 -5.68 -6.07 -20.91
C ALA A 156 -4.87 -4.89 -21.47
N LYS A 157 -5.56 -3.89 -22.04
CA LYS A 157 -4.95 -2.66 -22.56
C LYS A 157 -4.14 -1.95 -21.46
N TYR A 158 -4.77 -1.66 -20.32
CA TYR A 158 -4.11 -0.93 -19.24
C TYR A 158 -3.08 -1.76 -18.48
N ALA A 159 -3.26 -3.08 -18.39
CA ALA A 159 -2.24 -3.99 -17.86
C ALA A 159 -0.98 -4.02 -18.73
N ALA A 160 -1.12 -3.92 -20.06
CA ALA A 160 0.02 -3.83 -20.96
C ALA A 160 0.82 -2.55 -20.74
N ILE A 161 0.14 -1.39 -20.62
CA ILE A 161 0.78 -0.10 -20.31
C ILE A 161 1.49 -0.16 -18.96
N ALA A 162 0.82 -0.71 -17.92
CA ALA A 162 1.43 -0.82 -16.60
C ALA A 162 2.73 -1.63 -16.63
N ARG A 163 2.77 -2.77 -17.33
CA ARG A 163 3.97 -3.61 -17.46
C ARG A 163 5.07 -2.97 -18.29
N GLU A 164 4.71 -2.14 -19.27
CA GLU A 164 5.68 -1.40 -20.07
C GLU A 164 6.43 -0.35 -19.26
N VAL A 165 5.71 0.45 -18.46
CA VAL A 165 6.30 1.56 -17.69
C VAL A 165 6.82 1.12 -16.31
N LEU A 166 6.35 0.00 -15.78
CA LEU A 166 6.73 -0.59 -14.50
C LEU A 166 7.09 -2.07 -14.70
N PRO A 167 8.29 -2.39 -15.21
CA PRO A 167 8.67 -3.77 -15.54
C PRO A 167 8.63 -4.76 -14.36
N THR A 168 8.68 -4.26 -13.13
CA THR A 168 8.66 -5.06 -11.91
C THR A 168 7.26 -5.22 -11.31
N VAL A 169 6.24 -4.55 -11.88
CA VAL A 169 4.87 -4.67 -11.38
C VAL A 169 4.27 -6.01 -11.82
N TRP A 170 3.59 -6.65 -10.90
CA TRP A 170 2.74 -7.79 -11.23
C TRP A 170 1.31 -7.33 -11.49
N THR A 171 0.69 -7.84 -12.55
CA THR A 171 -0.72 -7.64 -12.85
C THR A 171 -1.43 -8.99 -12.81
N ARG A 172 -2.59 -9.03 -12.13
CA ARG A 172 -3.37 -10.26 -12.04
C ARG A 172 -3.89 -10.66 -13.42
N PRO A 173 -3.77 -11.95 -13.80
CA PRO A 173 -4.35 -12.46 -15.03
C PRO A 173 -5.86 -12.26 -15.10
N LEU A 174 -6.37 -12.19 -16.33
CA LEU A 174 -7.79 -12.00 -16.61
C LEU A 174 -8.55 -13.33 -16.68
N GLY A 175 -9.85 -13.28 -16.41
CA GLY A 175 -10.79 -14.39 -16.59
C GLY A 175 -11.49 -14.85 -15.31
N PRO A 176 -12.43 -15.77 -15.41
CA PRO A 176 -13.36 -16.13 -14.35
C PRO A 176 -12.81 -17.07 -13.27
N GLU A 177 -11.54 -17.47 -13.33
CA GLU A 177 -10.94 -18.30 -12.30
C GLU A 177 -10.71 -17.48 -11.02
N SER A 178 -10.71 -18.12 -9.85
CA SER A 178 -10.70 -17.46 -8.53
C SER A 178 -9.52 -16.51 -8.27
N TRP A 179 -8.43 -16.65 -9.00
CA TRP A 179 -7.22 -15.82 -8.90
C TRP A 179 -7.10 -14.79 -10.04
N LYS A 180 -8.10 -14.71 -10.93
CA LYS A 180 -8.16 -13.76 -12.06
C LYS A 180 -9.19 -12.67 -11.78
N THR A 181 -9.10 -11.55 -12.49
CA THR A 181 -10.03 -10.42 -12.38
C THR A 181 -10.65 -10.10 -13.73
N ASP A 182 -11.89 -9.62 -13.71
CA ASP A 182 -12.66 -9.18 -14.87
C ASP A 182 -13.44 -7.87 -14.63
N ASP A 183 -13.32 -7.30 -13.43
CA ASP A 183 -14.01 -6.07 -12.99
C ASP A 183 -13.06 -4.95 -12.52
N HIS A 184 -11.74 -5.18 -12.56
CA HIS A 184 -10.71 -4.18 -12.26
C HIS A 184 -9.33 -4.65 -12.72
N LEU A 185 -8.40 -3.73 -12.88
CA LEU A 185 -6.98 -4.02 -13.00
C LEU A 185 -6.36 -4.13 -11.61
N HIS A 186 -5.93 -5.33 -11.23
CA HIS A 186 -5.08 -5.50 -10.06
C HIS A 186 -3.61 -5.40 -10.46
N MET A 187 -2.87 -4.53 -9.77
CA MET A 187 -1.42 -4.43 -9.90
C MET A 187 -0.77 -4.35 -8.52
N ASP A 188 0.41 -4.96 -8.37
CA ASP A 188 1.15 -4.92 -7.11
C ASP A 188 2.68 -4.93 -7.30
N LEU A 189 3.38 -4.50 -6.25
CA LEU A 189 4.83 -4.51 -6.11
C LEU A 189 5.32 -5.70 -5.28
N GLY A 190 4.46 -6.69 -5.01
CA GLY A 190 4.74 -7.82 -4.13
C GLY A 190 4.77 -7.45 -2.63
N TYR A 191 5.57 -8.19 -1.87
CA TYR A 191 5.61 -8.12 -0.40
C TYR A 191 6.70 -7.17 0.12
N VAL A 192 6.75 -5.94 -0.41
CA VAL A 192 7.76 -4.95 -0.03
C VAL A 192 7.48 -4.39 1.37
N VAL A 193 8.48 -4.40 2.22
CA VAL A 193 8.46 -3.73 3.53
C VAL A 193 9.35 -2.51 3.47
N SER A 194 8.80 -1.34 3.76
CA SER A 194 9.55 -0.10 3.92
C SER A 194 9.75 0.21 5.41
N VAL A 195 10.99 0.48 5.78
CA VAL A 195 11.37 0.91 7.12
C VAL A 195 11.96 2.32 7.01
N PRO A 196 11.19 3.37 7.32
CA PRO A 196 11.71 4.74 7.32
C PRO A 196 12.90 4.89 8.28
N ARG A 197 13.86 5.72 7.91
CA ARG A 197 15.08 5.94 8.71
C ARG A 197 14.78 6.41 10.13
N GLU A 198 13.70 7.16 10.29
CA GLU A 198 13.22 7.70 11.57
C GLU A 198 12.42 6.68 12.40
N ALA A 199 12.35 5.41 11.95
CA ALA A 199 11.55 4.39 12.60
C ALA A 199 11.98 4.20 14.07
N PRO A 200 11.06 4.32 15.04
CA PRO A 200 11.41 4.24 16.45
C PRO A 200 11.89 2.82 16.82
N GLY A 201 13.05 2.75 17.46
CA GLY A 201 13.61 1.49 17.97
C GLY A 201 14.51 0.72 16.99
N GLU A 202 14.79 1.25 15.82
CA GLU A 202 15.85 0.78 14.93
C GLU A 202 17.16 1.55 15.26
N THR A 203 17.91 1.08 16.23
CA THR A 203 19.33 1.44 16.32
C THR A 203 20.06 0.55 15.32
N TYR A 204 20.40 1.07 14.16
CA TYR A 204 21.35 0.42 13.26
C TYR A 204 22.72 0.44 13.92
N ASN A 205 23.01 -0.52 14.79
CA ASN A 205 24.37 -0.90 15.12
C ASN A 205 24.95 -1.62 13.89
N LEU A 206 25.27 -0.87 12.86
CA LEU A 206 26.24 -1.29 11.87
C LEU A 206 27.61 -1.36 12.60
N LYS A 207 27.88 -2.46 13.28
CA LYS A 207 29.26 -2.89 13.49
C LYS A 207 29.79 -3.21 12.10
N LEU A 208 30.49 -2.28 11.49
CA LEU A 208 31.29 -2.55 10.32
C LEU A 208 32.23 -3.69 10.73
N ALA A 209 32.23 -4.78 9.96
CA ALA A 209 33.17 -5.88 10.15
C ALA A 209 34.57 -5.28 9.94
N GLY A 210 35.30 -5.04 11.04
CA GLY A 210 36.61 -4.44 11.01
C GLY A 210 36.98 -3.57 12.23
N ASP A 211 36.04 -3.29 13.15
CA ASP A 211 36.44 -2.63 14.41
C ASP A 211 37.17 -3.64 15.31
N PRO A 212 38.42 -3.39 15.67
CA PRO A 212 39.17 -4.24 16.62
C PRO A 212 38.49 -4.22 17.98
N LEU A 213 38.48 -5.38 18.66
CA LEU A 213 38.05 -5.60 20.05
C LEU A 213 38.81 -4.73 21.03
#